data_3c5fa517bbdec78e077d0209920dd3a6
#
_entry.id   3c5fa517bbdec78e077d0209920dd3a6
#
_cell.length_a   1.000
_cell.length_b   1.000
_cell.length_c   1.000
_cell.angle_alpha   90.00
_cell.angle_beta   90.00
_cell.angle_gamma   90.00
#
_symmetry.space_group_name_H-M   'P 1'
#
loop_
_entity.id
_entity.type
_entity.pdbx_description
1 polymer ?
#
loop_
_entity_poly.entity_id
_entity_poly.type
_entity_poly.pdbx_seq_one_letter_code
_entity_poly.pdbx_strand_id
1 'polypeptide(L)'
;NYIYGGSGNDTIILRGGSRAYGEAGDDILTAYGGNLYGGEGNDILNVYTSGTNSGGEGNDVFNIYQNNNTNNGDDGDDTFNIIGSLSGVTINGGTGTNTVTGEVGTNTTINVVGANSGVVSLVKGVEQKATINGIDYTMSATLSSAEVIYKLDTSGQITFTSSSGGVIIKGDVNKKHNVVVRGVTFYGGNQGDTILANANNTIVYCGNGSNKITITQGLCYGGAGNNEVSMNKYTRYYGGSGVNNITVSGRYNYIESGSGAIKLTLKGSDNTIYGAGGNNTIVSNTGSNNFISGFGDADNAQALSLAKGETKNLTINGINYTVKNISSNYSNAVLFSVNPVTGVVSFSGHNLTINGQSDVSHNVELYGLKFKFYGGEKDDIITMYAVKSTIYGEGGNDKLLINNVSTAYGGAGDDGI
;
A
#
# COMPACT_ATOMS: atom_id res chain seq x y z
N ASN A 1 24.64 0.03 -48.76
CA ASN A 1 25.63 1.08 -48.68
C ASN A 1 25.96 1.37 -47.21
N TYR A 2 27.20 1.83 -46.97
CA TYR A 2 27.69 2.22 -45.68
C TYR A 2 28.22 3.64 -45.78
N ILE A 3 27.95 4.46 -44.79
CA ILE A 3 28.50 5.82 -44.67
C ILE A 3 29.24 5.87 -43.35
N TYR A 4 30.47 6.35 -43.35
CA TYR A 4 31.32 6.51 -42.17
C TYR A 4 31.70 7.98 -42.07
N GLY A 5 31.48 8.57 -40.88
CA GLY A 5 31.90 9.93 -40.54
C GLY A 5 33.43 9.98 -40.32
N GLY A 6 33.91 9.15 -39.45
CA GLY A 6 35.33 9.07 -39.11
C GLY A 6 35.62 9.70 -37.75
N SER A 7 36.64 10.51 -37.68
CA SER A 7 36.95 11.23 -36.43
C SER A 7 36.58 12.70 -36.54
N GLY A 8 35.96 13.23 -35.50
CA GLY A 8 35.48 14.61 -35.42
C GLY A 8 33.95 14.65 -35.49
N ASN A 9 33.34 15.81 -35.31
CA ASN A 9 31.91 15.97 -35.22
C ASN A 9 31.29 16.03 -36.62
N ASP A 10 30.67 14.95 -37.05
CA ASP A 10 30.12 14.77 -38.37
C ASP A 10 28.59 14.99 -38.46
N THR A 11 28.12 15.33 -39.63
CA THR A 11 26.67 15.39 -39.90
C THR A 11 26.34 14.47 -41.08
N ILE A 12 25.57 13.40 -40.80
CA ILE A 12 25.22 12.38 -41.77
C ILE A 12 23.70 12.34 -41.96
N ILE A 13 23.26 12.41 -43.23
CA ILE A 13 21.86 12.25 -43.61
C ILE A 13 21.69 11.00 -44.49
N LEU A 14 21.01 9.99 -43.98
CA LEU A 14 20.78 8.72 -44.64
C LEU A 14 19.38 8.69 -45.28
N ARG A 15 19.27 8.61 -46.61
CA ARG A 15 18.01 8.64 -47.36
C ARG A 15 17.59 7.30 -47.98
N GLY A 16 18.19 6.21 -47.61
CA GLY A 16 17.90 4.88 -48.15
C GLY A 16 18.27 3.77 -47.19
N GLY A 17 17.91 2.52 -47.49
CA GLY A 17 18.10 1.33 -46.63
C GLY A 17 19.60 0.93 -46.46
N SER A 18 20.38 1.80 -45.86
CA SER A 18 21.82 1.70 -45.63
C SER A 18 22.12 1.77 -44.14
N ARG A 19 23.40 1.89 -43.79
CA ARG A 19 23.85 2.14 -42.40
C ARG A 19 24.74 3.37 -42.37
N ALA A 20 24.55 4.20 -41.36
CA ALA A 20 25.40 5.31 -41.05
C ALA A 20 26.14 5.07 -39.73
N TYR A 21 27.42 5.32 -39.71
CA TYR A 21 28.33 5.25 -38.56
C TYR A 21 28.97 6.62 -38.37
N GLY A 22 28.78 7.22 -37.20
CA GLY A 22 29.45 8.45 -36.80
C GLY A 22 30.93 8.19 -36.53
N GLU A 23 31.21 7.12 -35.82
CA GLU A 23 32.52 6.65 -35.34
C GLU A 23 32.97 7.43 -34.12
N ALA A 24 33.88 8.44 -34.20
CA ALA A 24 34.41 9.12 -33.02
C ALA A 24 34.22 10.64 -33.09
N GLY A 25 33.51 11.18 -32.11
CA GLY A 25 33.14 12.59 -31.98
C GLY A 25 31.67 12.76 -31.66
N ASP A 26 31.23 13.98 -31.42
CA ASP A 26 29.81 14.27 -31.16
C ASP A 26 29.10 14.46 -32.51
N ASP A 27 28.39 13.44 -32.96
CA ASP A 27 27.85 13.37 -34.32
C ASP A 27 26.34 13.69 -34.40
N ILE A 28 25.88 14.11 -35.57
CA ILE A 28 24.43 14.27 -35.85
C ILE A 28 24.06 13.34 -37.02
N LEU A 29 23.32 12.29 -36.69
CA LEU A 29 22.88 11.29 -37.66
C LEU A 29 21.37 11.39 -37.89
N THR A 30 20.92 11.45 -39.12
CA THR A 30 19.49 11.50 -39.50
C THR A 30 19.17 10.40 -40.51
N ALA A 31 18.22 9.50 -40.17
CA ALA A 31 17.81 8.43 -41.08
C ALA A 31 16.36 8.55 -41.49
N TYR A 32 16.13 8.61 -42.81
CA TYR A 32 14.83 8.39 -43.46
C TYR A 32 14.67 6.94 -43.98
N GLY A 33 15.69 6.11 -43.80
CA GLY A 33 15.72 4.67 -44.11
C GLY A 33 17.06 4.07 -43.70
N GLY A 34 17.04 2.87 -43.10
CA GLY A 34 18.24 2.20 -42.59
C GLY A 34 18.49 2.42 -41.10
N ASN A 35 19.71 2.14 -40.64
CA ASN A 35 20.09 2.15 -39.24
C ASN A 35 21.18 3.18 -38.97
N LEU A 36 21.13 3.74 -37.74
CA LEU A 36 22.13 4.71 -37.24
C LEU A 36 22.98 4.07 -36.13
N TYR A 37 24.25 4.38 -36.15
CA TYR A 37 25.26 4.01 -35.14
C TYR A 37 26.09 5.26 -34.84
N GLY A 38 25.90 5.82 -33.62
CA GLY A 38 26.65 7.00 -33.20
C GLY A 38 28.14 6.70 -33.10
N GLY A 39 28.55 6.04 -32.06
CA GLY A 39 29.95 5.61 -31.88
C GLY A 39 30.51 6.03 -30.53
N GLU A 40 31.68 6.71 -30.56
CA GLU A 40 32.25 7.33 -29.36
C GLU A 40 31.87 8.83 -29.36
N GLY A 41 31.30 9.33 -28.27
CA GLY A 41 30.92 10.73 -28.10
C GLY A 41 29.44 10.92 -27.77
N ASN A 42 29.00 12.19 -27.70
CA ASN A 42 27.58 12.46 -27.37
C ASN A 42 26.81 12.74 -28.66
N ASP A 43 26.13 11.75 -29.17
CA ASP A 43 25.55 11.77 -30.50
C ASP A 43 24.07 12.21 -30.51
N ILE A 44 23.61 12.73 -31.62
CA ILE A 44 22.21 13.04 -31.88
C ILE A 44 21.68 12.17 -33.02
N LEU A 45 20.76 11.24 -32.71
CA LEU A 45 20.17 10.34 -33.68
C LEU A 45 18.71 10.73 -33.96
N ASN A 46 18.43 11.24 -35.17
CA ASN A 46 17.11 11.59 -35.64
C ASN A 46 16.50 10.41 -36.42
N VAL A 47 15.57 9.66 -35.81
CA VAL A 47 15.08 8.37 -36.32
C VAL A 47 13.71 8.52 -36.99
N TYR A 48 13.69 8.64 -38.33
CA TYR A 48 12.50 8.65 -39.18
C TYR A 48 12.25 7.30 -39.87
N THR A 49 12.80 6.21 -39.36
CA THR A 49 12.79 4.89 -40.00
C THR A 49 12.44 3.80 -39.00
N SER A 50 11.87 2.70 -39.50
CA SER A 50 11.79 1.45 -38.75
C SER A 50 13.12 0.70 -38.87
N GLY A 51 13.83 0.48 -37.79
CA GLY A 51 15.15 -0.17 -37.84
C GLY A 51 15.73 -0.29 -36.41
N THR A 52 17.03 -0.66 -36.37
CA THR A 52 17.78 -0.72 -35.12
C THR A 52 18.83 0.36 -35.10
N ASN A 53 18.82 1.22 -34.10
CA ASN A 53 19.75 2.31 -33.93
C ASN A 53 20.54 2.11 -32.62
N SER A 54 21.73 2.61 -32.53
CA SER A 54 22.65 2.48 -31.40
C SER A 54 23.34 3.81 -31.15
N GLY A 55 23.35 4.31 -29.92
CA GLY A 55 24.12 5.48 -29.53
C GLY A 55 25.61 5.18 -29.50
N GLY A 56 26.01 4.35 -28.57
CA GLY A 56 27.39 3.92 -28.40
C GLY A 56 27.94 4.30 -27.03
N GLU A 57 29.15 4.85 -27.01
CA GLU A 57 29.77 5.39 -25.80
C GLU A 57 29.47 6.88 -25.67
N GLY A 58 28.89 7.32 -24.58
CA GLY A 58 28.61 8.73 -24.32
C GLY A 58 27.15 9.01 -24.04
N ASN A 59 26.77 10.28 -23.85
CA ASN A 59 25.43 10.66 -23.53
C ASN A 59 24.65 11.04 -24.80
N ASP A 60 23.89 10.11 -25.32
CA ASP A 60 23.23 10.21 -26.60
C ASP A 60 21.83 10.75 -26.58
N VAL A 61 21.39 11.38 -27.65
CA VAL A 61 20.03 11.89 -27.81
C VAL A 61 19.34 11.24 -29.01
N PHE A 62 18.31 10.47 -28.77
CA PHE A 62 17.44 9.89 -29.80
C PHE A 62 16.18 10.71 -29.95
N ASN A 63 15.96 11.29 -31.14
CA ASN A 63 14.67 11.89 -31.51
C ASN A 63 13.92 10.90 -32.43
N ILE A 64 12.90 10.24 -31.86
CA ILE A 64 12.22 9.11 -32.50
C ILE A 64 10.88 9.59 -33.09
N TYR A 65 10.74 9.50 -34.40
CA TYR A 65 9.57 9.97 -35.17
C TYR A 65 8.78 8.84 -35.86
N GLN A 66 9.26 7.59 -35.77
CA GLN A 66 8.69 6.49 -36.54
C GLN A 66 8.32 5.30 -35.64
N ASN A 67 7.26 4.57 -36.04
CA ASN A 67 6.84 3.32 -35.41
C ASN A 67 7.81 2.16 -35.69
N ASN A 68 7.74 1.11 -34.86
CA ASN A 68 8.40 -0.19 -35.09
C ASN A 68 9.91 -0.07 -35.23
N ASN A 69 10.57 0.60 -34.33
CA ASN A 69 12.04 0.68 -34.26
C ASN A 69 12.59 0.22 -32.92
N THR A 70 13.88 -0.09 -32.91
CA THR A 70 14.65 -0.41 -31.70
C THR A 70 15.77 0.60 -31.57
N ASN A 71 15.89 1.22 -30.40
CA ASN A 71 16.89 2.23 -30.10
C ASN A 71 17.65 1.79 -28.84
N ASN A 72 18.96 1.63 -28.96
CA ASN A 72 19.86 1.22 -27.90
C ASN A 72 20.72 2.43 -27.52
N GLY A 73 20.71 2.83 -26.26
CA GLY A 73 21.59 3.89 -25.74
C GLY A 73 23.01 3.39 -25.62
N ASP A 74 23.17 2.17 -25.16
CA ASP A 74 24.42 1.49 -24.86
C ASP A 74 25.13 2.07 -23.63
N ASP A 75 26.23 2.76 -23.68
CA ASP A 75 26.97 3.24 -22.49
C ASP A 75 26.83 4.75 -22.31
N GLY A 76 26.18 5.20 -21.25
CA GLY A 76 26.06 6.61 -20.88
C GLY A 76 24.68 7.03 -20.34
N ASP A 77 24.54 8.32 -20.11
CA ASP A 77 23.27 8.92 -19.65
C ASP A 77 22.47 9.41 -20.88
N ASP A 78 21.67 8.52 -21.46
CA ASP A 78 21.01 8.76 -22.74
C ASP A 78 19.63 9.39 -22.61
N THR A 79 19.20 10.08 -23.66
CA THR A 79 17.88 10.70 -23.76
C THR A 79 17.12 10.20 -25.00
N PHE A 80 15.93 9.63 -24.77
CA PHE A 80 15.04 9.15 -25.83
C PHE A 80 13.79 10.02 -25.87
N ASN A 81 13.65 10.82 -26.90
CA ASN A 81 12.48 11.68 -27.14
C ASN A 81 11.53 10.99 -28.14
N ILE A 82 10.41 10.48 -27.67
CA ILE A 82 9.35 9.94 -28.51
C ILE A 82 8.48 11.10 -28.99
N ILE A 83 8.50 11.36 -30.29
CA ILE A 83 7.83 12.53 -30.89
C ILE A 83 6.57 12.08 -31.64
N GLY A 84 5.43 12.36 -31.02
CA GLY A 84 4.12 11.88 -31.46
C GLY A 84 3.70 10.59 -30.77
N SER A 85 2.51 10.10 -31.08
CA SER A 85 1.95 8.85 -30.50
C SER A 85 2.44 7.65 -31.29
N LEU A 86 3.61 7.11 -30.96
CA LEU A 86 4.26 6.02 -31.69
C LEU A 86 3.95 4.65 -31.09
N SER A 87 3.89 3.61 -31.92
CA SER A 87 3.63 2.22 -31.54
C SER A 87 4.77 1.29 -31.96
N GLY A 88 4.99 0.22 -31.18
CA GLY A 88 6.00 -0.80 -31.47
C GLY A 88 7.45 -0.30 -31.33
N VAL A 89 7.69 0.76 -30.58
CA VAL A 89 9.02 1.27 -30.29
C VAL A 89 9.66 0.43 -29.16
N THR A 90 10.88 0.01 -29.36
CA THR A 90 11.72 -0.60 -28.32
C THR A 90 12.84 0.36 -27.95
N ILE A 91 12.97 0.66 -26.67
CA ILE A 91 14.06 1.46 -26.10
C ILE A 91 14.83 0.57 -25.13
N ASN A 92 16.12 0.44 -25.34
CA ASN A 92 17.06 -0.21 -24.45
C ASN A 92 18.03 0.87 -23.97
N GLY A 93 17.91 1.29 -22.72
CA GLY A 93 18.74 2.38 -22.20
C GLY A 93 20.22 2.03 -22.09
N GLY A 94 20.56 0.77 -21.83
CA GLY A 94 21.95 0.39 -21.58
C GLY A 94 22.42 0.76 -20.16
N THR A 95 23.67 1.15 -20.01
CA THR A 95 24.22 1.60 -18.72
C THR A 95 23.88 3.08 -18.45
N GLY A 96 24.17 3.58 -17.23
CA GLY A 96 23.97 4.98 -16.86
C GLY A 96 22.56 5.36 -16.44
N THR A 97 22.26 6.66 -16.41
CA THR A 97 20.96 7.23 -16.03
C THR A 97 20.20 7.71 -17.27
N ASN A 98 19.38 6.85 -17.83
CA ASN A 98 18.69 7.11 -19.07
C ASN A 98 17.34 7.79 -18.88
N THR A 99 16.94 8.66 -19.80
CA THR A 99 15.69 9.42 -19.75
C THR A 99 14.84 9.12 -20.99
N VAL A 100 13.57 8.79 -20.77
CA VAL A 100 12.58 8.61 -21.87
C VAL A 100 11.49 9.65 -21.71
N THR A 101 11.22 10.41 -22.77
CA THR A 101 10.18 11.45 -22.80
C THR A 101 9.24 11.26 -23.99
N GLY A 102 8.03 11.81 -23.90
CA GLY A 102 7.01 11.77 -24.97
C GLY A 102 5.92 10.73 -24.76
N GLU A 103 5.01 10.63 -25.71
CA GLU A 103 3.85 9.73 -25.66
C GLU A 103 4.22 8.34 -26.14
N VAL A 104 4.08 7.38 -25.25
CA VAL A 104 4.33 5.97 -25.54
C VAL A 104 3.02 5.32 -26.01
N GLY A 105 2.96 4.91 -27.26
CA GLY A 105 1.80 4.24 -27.84
C GLY A 105 1.75 2.73 -27.55
N THR A 106 0.86 2.01 -28.22
CA THR A 106 0.66 0.57 -28.02
C THR A 106 1.89 -0.25 -28.47
N ASN A 107 2.11 -1.40 -27.80
CA ASN A 107 3.23 -2.33 -28.11
C ASN A 107 4.63 -1.69 -28.03
N THR A 108 4.79 -0.67 -27.20
CA THR A 108 6.09 -0.07 -26.95
C THR A 108 6.74 -0.74 -25.72
N THR A 109 8.03 -1.07 -25.85
CA THR A 109 8.82 -1.69 -24.79
C THR A 109 9.92 -0.72 -24.36
N ILE A 110 10.01 -0.43 -23.07
CA ILE A 110 11.06 0.42 -22.50
C ILE A 110 11.86 -0.44 -21.54
N ASN A 111 13.05 -0.83 -21.97
CA ASN A 111 14.01 -1.59 -21.18
C ASN A 111 15.05 -0.62 -20.62
N VAL A 112 14.94 -0.33 -19.33
CA VAL A 112 15.94 0.51 -18.63
C VAL A 112 16.49 -0.29 -17.46
N VAL A 113 17.80 -0.43 -17.43
CA VAL A 113 18.57 -1.19 -16.43
C VAL A 113 19.60 -0.23 -15.81
N GLY A 114 19.85 -0.36 -14.50
CA GLY A 114 20.74 0.55 -13.79
C GLY A 114 19.98 1.73 -13.17
N ALA A 115 20.69 2.79 -12.78
CA ALA A 115 20.09 4.01 -12.22
C ALA A 115 19.46 4.84 -13.34
N ASN A 116 18.16 4.78 -13.48
CA ASN A 116 17.41 5.32 -14.61
C ASN A 116 16.20 6.16 -14.18
N SER A 117 15.77 7.06 -15.04
CA SER A 117 14.48 7.74 -14.88
C SER A 117 13.79 7.91 -16.23
N GLY A 118 12.46 7.94 -16.22
CA GLY A 118 11.68 8.18 -17.42
C GLY A 118 10.26 8.61 -17.13
N VAL A 119 9.61 9.11 -18.16
CA VAL A 119 8.19 9.48 -18.14
C VAL A 119 7.45 8.60 -19.14
N VAL A 120 6.43 7.90 -18.64
CA VAL A 120 5.51 7.12 -19.48
C VAL A 120 4.21 7.89 -19.59
N SER A 121 3.87 8.36 -20.79
CA SER A 121 2.59 8.99 -21.07
C SER A 121 1.54 7.93 -21.38
N LEU A 122 0.49 7.89 -20.58
CA LEU A 122 -0.58 6.90 -20.67
C LEU A 122 -1.81 7.50 -21.36
N VAL A 123 -2.31 6.82 -22.36
CA VAL A 123 -3.61 7.11 -22.95
C VAL A 123 -4.69 6.36 -22.20
N LYS A 124 -5.84 7.00 -21.93
CA LYS A 124 -6.96 6.37 -21.22
C LYS A 124 -7.37 5.06 -21.87
N GLY A 125 -7.44 4.01 -21.06
CA GLY A 125 -7.90 2.68 -21.47
C GLY A 125 -6.89 1.86 -22.27
N VAL A 126 -5.67 2.39 -22.51
CA VAL A 126 -4.60 1.67 -23.21
C VAL A 126 -3.61 1.12 -22.18
N GLU A 127 -3.31 -0.17 -22.25
CA GLU A 127 -2.25 -0.80 -21.44
C GLU A 127 -0.90 -0.63 -22.14
N GLN A 128 0.09 -0.24 -21.35
CA GLN A 128 1.48 -0.10 -21.79
C GLN A 128 2.39 -0.94 -20.93
N LYS A 129 3.45 -1.45 -21.53
CA LYS A 129 4.45 -2.27 -20.82
C LYS A 129 5.78 -1.55 -20.76
N ALA A 130 6.43 -1.62 -19.60
CA ALA A 130 7.80 -1.19 -19.39
C ALA A 130 8.55 -2.27 -18.63
N THR A 131 9.73 -2.64 -19.10
CA THR A 131 10.66 -3.50 -18.36
C THR A 131 11.67 -2.61 -17.66
N ILE A 132 11.63 -2.59 -16.34
CA ILE A 132 12.50 -1.75 -15.50
C ILE A 132 13.28 -2.67 -14.58
N ASN A 133 14.60 -2.61 -14.63
CA ASN A 133 15.47 -3.52 -13.87
C ASN A 133 15.14 -5.00 -14.07
N GLY A 134 14.83 -5.41 -15.30
CA GLY A 134 14.48 -6.78 -15.66
C GLY A 134 13.13 -7.28 -15.11
N ILE A 135 12.27 -6.38 -14.65
CA ILE A 135 10.92 -6.65 -14.17
C ILE A 135 9.92 -5.96 -15.07
N ASP A 136 8.93 -6.71 -15.54
CA ASP A 136 7.86 -6.18 -16.39
C ASP A 136 6.78 -5.50 -15.55
N TYR A 137 6.42 -4.28 -15.93
CA TYR A 137 5.33 -3.53 -15.38
C TYR A 137 4.32 -3.20 -16.47
N THR A 138 3.05 -3.48 -16.21
CA THR A 138 1.94 -3.06 -17.07
C THR A 138 1.28 -1.83 -16.46
N MET A 139 1.19 -0.74 -17.21
CA MET A 139 0.65 0.53 -16.76
C MET A 139 -0.58 0.92 -17.58
N SER A 140 -1.57 1.53 -16.94
CA SER A 140 -2.77 2.05 -17.63
C SER A 140 -3.36 3.25 -16.89
N ALA A 141 -4.06 4.11 -17.62
CA ALA A 141 -4.83 5.22 -17.09
C ALA A 141 -6.34 4.96 -17.26
N THR A 142 -7.13 5.14 -16.19
CA THR A 142 -8.57 4.80 -16.20
C THR A 142 -9.48 6.01 -16.36
N LEU A 143 -9.06 7.20 -15.94
CA LEU A 143 -9.90 8.40 -15.92
C LEU A 143 -9.66 9.34 -17.10
N SER A 144 -8.40 9.69 -17.34
CA SER A 144 -7.93 10.57 -18.41
C SER A 144 -6.53 10.14 -18.82
N SER A 145 -5.96 10.71 -19.87
CA SER A 145 -4.52 10.56 -20.12
C SER A 145 -3.73 11.01 -18.89
N ALA A 146 -2.66 10.32 -18.60
CA ALA A 146 -1.87 10.52 -17.39
C ALA A 146 -0.39 10.29 -17.67
N GLU A 147 0.47 10.83 -16.83
CA GLU A 147 1.90 10.57 -16.85
C GLU A 147 2.30 9.79 -15.61
N VAL A 148 3.18 8.82 -15.81
CA VAL A 148 3.91 8.11 -14.75
C VAL A 148 5.38 8.44 -14.88
N ILE A 149 5.90 9.07 -13.85
CA ILE A 149 7.35 9.25 -13.71
C ILE A 149 7.88 8.04 -12.97
N TYR A 150 8.82 7.32 -13.55
CA TYR A 150 9.56 6.30 -12.81
C TYR A 150 11.00 6.72 -12.59
N LYS A 151 11.58 6.24 -11.50
CA LYS A 151 12.99 6.43 -11.16
C LYS A 151 13.52 5.16 -10.53
N LEU A 152 14.54 4.57 -11.13
CA LEU A 152 15.32 3.47 -10.57
C LEU A 152 16.55 4.04 -9.90
N ASP A 153 16.84 3.66 -8.68
CA ASP A 153 18.04 4.05 -7.97
C ASP A 153 19.12 2.95 -8.00
N THR A 154 20.30 3.27 -7.52
CA THR A 154 21.45 2.35 -7.47
C THR A 154 21.25 1.13 -6.56
N SER A 155 20.23 1.15 -5.68
CA SER A 155 19.84 0.00 -4.83
C SER A 155 18.86 -0.96 -5.52
N GLY A 156 18.43 -0.63 -6.74
CA GLY A 156 17.41 -1.37 -7.47
C GLY A 156 15.98 -1.05 -6.99
N GLN A 157 15.77 0.02 -6.23
CA GLN A 157 14.43 0.48 -5.84
C GLN A 157 13.84 1.35 -6.95
N ILE A 158 12.60 1.02 -7.33
CA ILE A 158 11.87 1.76 -8.35
C ILE A 158 10.84 2.67 -7.69
N THR A 159 10.90 3.96 -7.97
CA THR A 159 9.86 4.92 -7.57
C THR A 159 8.91 5.17 -8.73
N PHE A 160 7.62 4.96 -8.53
CA PHE A 160 6.56 5.38 -9.44
C PHE A 160 5.80 6.55 -8.86
N THR A 161 5.64 7.61 -9.64
CA THR A 161 4.90 8.81 -9.23
C THR A 161 3.94 9.24 -10.32
N SER A 162 2.70 9.53 -9.96
CA SER A 162 1.75 10.23 -10.83
C SER A 162 1.01 11.29 -10.03
N SER A 163 0.82 12.46 -10.64
CA SER A 163 -0.04 13.52 -10.11
C SER A 163 -1.50 13.36 -10.56
N SER A 164 -1.73 12.53 -11.58
CA SER A 164 -3.05 12.25 -12.13
C SER A 164 -3.70 11.08 -11.41
N GLY A 165 -4.97 11.20 -11.06
CA GLY A 165 -5.73 10.07 -10.50
C GLY A 165 -5.99 8.97 -11.54
N GLY A 166 -6.27 7.75 -11.08
CA GLY A 166 -6.68 6.64 -11.93
C GLY A 166 -5.54 5.94 -12.69
N VAL A 167 -4.30 6.10 -12.27
CA VAL A 167 -3.17 5.33 -12.80
C VAL A 167 -3.08 3.99 -12.08
N ILE A 168 -2.99 2.92 -12.86
CA ILE A 168 -2.81 1.55 -12.39
C ILE A 168 -1.45 1.03 -12.89
N ILE A 169 -0.68 0.43 -11.99
CA ILE A 169 0.59 -0.24 -12.29
C ILE A 169 0.52 -1.66 -11.74
N LYS A 170 0.70 -2.64 -12.60
CA LYS A 170 0.74 -4.06 -12.24
C LYS A 170 2.17 -4.56 -12.43
N GLY A 171 2.80 -5.04 -11.36
CA GLY A 171 4.08 -5.73 -11.43
C GLY A 171 3.94 -7.16 -11.95
N ASP A 172 5.02 -7.74 -12.45
CA ASP A 172 5.09 -9.15 -12.82
C ASP A 172 4.79 -10.04 -11.61
N VAL A 173 3.75 -10.85 -11.70
CA VAL A 173 3.25 -11.68 -10.59
C VAL A 173 4.27 -12.69 -10.06
N ASN A 174 5.30 -13.02 -10.85
CA ASN A 174 6.33 -14.01 -10.52
C ASN A 174 7.66 -13.39 -10.06
N LYS A 175 7.73 -12.07 -10.00
CA LYS A 175 8.93 -11.33 -9.60
C LYS A 175 8.73 -10.63 -8.26
N LYS A 176 9.84 -10.43 -7.56
CA LYS A 176 9.87 -9.62 -6.34
C LYS A 176 10.05 -8.15 -6.71
N HIS A 177 9.23 -7.29 -6.11
CA HIS A 177 9.28 -5.85 -6.35
C HIS A 177 9.91 -5.12 -5.17
N ASN A 178 10.72 -4.11 -5.47
CA ASN A 178 11.22 -3.13 -4.50
C ASN A 178 10.80 -1.75 -4.98
N VAL A 179 9.65 -1.25 -4.49
CA VAL A 179 8.99 -0.09 -5.06
C VAL A 179 8.60 0.98 -4.04
N VAL A 180 8.70 2.23 -4.46
CA VAL A 180 8.05 3.39 -3.85
C VAL A 180 6.92 3.83 -4.77
N VAL A 181 5.72 3.97 -4.24
CA VAL A 181 4.53 4.32 -5.04
C VAL A 181 3.84 5.57 -4.49
N ARG A 182 3.53 6.52 -5.39
CA ARG A 182 2.95 7.83 -5.07
C ARG A 182 1.87 8.20 -6.06
N GLY A 183 0.64 8.34 -5.57
CA GLY A 183 -0.50 8.76 -6.40
C GLY A 183 -0.96 7.74 -7.44
N VAL A 184 -0.63 6.46 -7.26
CA VAL A 184 -0.97 5.37 -8.18
C VAL A 184 -1.65 4.22 -7.44
N THR A 185 -2.37 3.37 -8.18
CA THR A 185 -2.79 2.05 -7.73
C THR A 185 -1.77 1.02 -8.17
N PHE A 186 -1.10 0.37 -7.22
CA PHE A 186 -0.07 -0.64 -7.47
C PHE A 186 -0.57 -2.04 -7.12
N TYR A 187 -0.35 -2.98 -8.01
CA TYR A 187 -0.58 -4.41 -7.79
C TYR A 187 0.76 -5.13 -7.75
N GLY A 188 1.11 -5.67 -6.59
CA GLY A 188 2.24 -6.59 -6.42
C GLY A 188 1.92 -7.98 -6.97
N GLY A 189 2.84 -8.92 -6.73
CA GLY A 189 2.75 -10.27 -7.27
C GLY A 189 2.49 -11.34 -6.21
N ASN A 190 3.00 -12.53 -6.50
CA ASN A 190 2.95 -13.68 -5.59
C ASN A 190 4.24 -13.84 -4.77
N GLN A 191 5.23 -12.98 -5.00
CA GLN A 191 6.51 -12.96 -4.29
C GLN A 191 6.48 -11.96 -3.13
N GLY A 192 7.43 -12.06 -2.20
CA GLY A 192 7.52 -11.13 -1.08
C GLY A 192 8.10 -9.78 -1.51
N ASP A 193 7.25 -8.78 -1.64
CA ASP A 193 7.60 -7.45 -2.11
C ASP A 193 8.05 -6.52 -0.98
N THR A 194 8.86 -5.50 -1.33
CA THR A 194 9.16 -4.36 -0.47
C THR A 194 8.49 -3.13 -1.05
N ILE A 195 7.49 -2.58 -0.35
CA ILE A 195 6.63 -1.53 -0.87
C ILE A 195 6.59 -0.35 0.11
N LEU A 196 6.90 0.84 -0.38
CA LEU A 196 6.68 2.11 0.33
C LEU A 196 5.56 2.89 -0.34
N ALA A 197 4.41 3.00 0.31
CA ALA A 197 3.29 3.84 -0.12
C ALA A 197 3.39 5.22 0.56
N ASN A 198 3.51 6.29 -0.23
CA ASN A 198 3.84 7.62 0.29
C ASN A 198 3.07 8.75 -0.42
N ALA A 199 1.75 8.63 -0.54
CA ALA A 199 0.87 9.73 -0.95
C ALA A 199 -0.60 9.40 -0.65
N ASN A 200 -1.46 10.41 -0.46
CA ASN A 200 -2.86 10.25 -0.09
C ASN A 200 -3.69 9.40 -1.07
N ASN A 201 -3.42 9.50 -2.37
CA ASN A 201 -4.15 8.80 -3.42
C ASN A 201 -3.47 7.49 -3.85
N THR A 202 -2.59 6.96 -3.01
CA THR A 202 -1.91 5.70 -3.29
C THR A 202 -2.73 4.52 -2.77
N ILE A 203 -2.94 3.53 -3.63
CA ILE A 203 -3.59 2.27 -3.29
C ILE A 203 -2.62 1.14 -3.61
N VAL A 204 -2.43 0.22 -2.67
CA VAL A 204 -1.54 -0.93 -2.85
C VAL A 204 -2.32 -2.22 -2.63
N TYR A 205 -2.23 -3.12 -3.58
CA TYR A 205 -2.63 -4.52 -3.47
C TYR A 205 -1.35 -5.37 -3.45
N CYS A 206 -0.99 -5.88 -2.29
CA CYS A 206 0.32 -6.53 -2.11
C CYS A 206 0.43 -7.92 -2.74
N GLY A 207 -0.71 -8.59 -2.98
CA GLY A 207 -0.74 -9.94 -3.53
C GLY A 207 -0.50 -11.02 -2.48
N ASN A 208 0.04 -12.19 -2.89
CA ASN A 208 0.09 -13.38 -2.04
C ASN A 208 1.41 -13.57 -1.27
N GLY A 209 2.46 -12.86 -1.61
CA GLY A 209 3.78 -12.97 -0.98
C GLY A 209 3.83 -12.45 0.46
N SER A 210 4.86 -12.83 1.19
CA SER A 210 5.15 -12.22 2.50
C SER A 210 5.85 -10.88 2.30
N ASN A 211 5.11 -9.79 2.42
CA ASN A 211 5.54 -8.47 2.00
C ASN A 211 6.06 -7.63 3.18
N LYS A 212 7.04 -6.77 2.87
CA LYS A 212 7.47 -5.70 3.75
C LYS A 212 6.89 -4.37 3.27
N ILE A 213 5.98 -3.79 4.05
CA ILE A 213 5.16 -2.67 3.64
C ILE A 213 5.37 -1.50 4.59
N THR A 214 5.69 -0.33 4.05
CA THR A 214 5.69 0.92 4.79
C THR A 214 4.64 1.85 4.20
N ILE A 215 3.68 2.28 5.02
CA ILE A 215 2.60 3.17 4.59
C ILE A 215 2.73 4.48 5.36
N THR A 216 3.07 5.55 4.66
CA THR A 216 3.10 6.89 5.25
C THR A 216 1.81 7.66 5.02
N GLN A 217 1.14 7.39 3.92
CA GLN A 217 -0.21 7.82 3.55
C GLN A 217 -0.78 6.86 2.51
N GLY A 218 -2.10 6.64 2.51
CA GLY A 218 -2.75 5.82 1.49
C GLY A 218 -3.50 4.61 2.03
N LEU A 219 -3.86 3.72 1.14
CA LEU A 219 -4.64 2.52 1.38
C LEU A 219 -3.85 1.28 0.95
N CYS A 220 -3.80 0.24 1.79
CA CYS A 220 -3.12 -1.01 1.46
C CYS A 220 -3.97 -2.22 1.78
N TYR A 221 -3.99 -3.18 0.86
CA TYR A 221 -4.56 -4.52 1.02
C TYR A 221 -3.42 -5.54 1.06
N GLY A 222 -3.28 -6.23 2.19
CA GLY A 222 -2.15 -7.12 2.48
C GLY A 222 -2.11 -8.40 1.68
N GLY A 223 -3.27 -8.91 1.22
CA GLY A 223 -3.33 -10.19 0.50
C GLY A 223 -3.16 -11.42 1.39
N ALA A 224 -2.72 -12.54 0.82
CA ALA A 224 -2.73 -13.83 1.51
C ALA A 224 -1.45 -14.16 2.30
N GLY A 225 -0.36 -13.43 2.12
CA GLY A 225 0.93 -13.70 2.78
C GLY A 225 1.07 -13.12 4.18
N ASN A 226 2.10 -13.54 4.89
CA ASN A 226 2.47 -12.95 6.17
C ASN A 226 3.21 -11.63 5.93
N ASN A 227 2.64 -10.51 6.35
CA ASN A 227 3.21 -9.21 6.05
C ASN A 227 3.85 -8.55 7.28
N GLU A 228 4.94 -7.83 7.05
CA GLU A 228 5.53 -6.88 7.99
C GLU A 228 5.09 -5.47 7.59
N VAL A 229 4.29 -4.82 8.41
CA VAL A 229 3.64 -3.54 8.07
C VAL A 229 4.04 -2.45 9.04
N SER A 230 4.57 -1.36 8.52
CA SER A 230 4.85 -0.13 9.26
C SER A 230 3.91 0.98 8.81
N MET A 231 3.17 1.57 9.76
CA MET A 231 2.17 2.61 9.48
C MET A 231 2.52 3.92 10.17
N ASN A 232 2.38 5.03 9.45
CA ASN A 232 2.55 6.36 10.01
C ASN A 232 1.16 6.99 10.27
N LYS A 233 0.74 8.02 9.57
CA LYS A 233 -0.49 8.77 9.83
C LYS A 233 -1.47 8.73 8.66
N TYR A 234 -2.77 8.76 8.97
CA TYR A 234 -3.84 8.81 7.96
C TYR A 234 -3.79 7.66 6.96
N THR A 235 -3.43 6.46 7.42
CA THR A 235 -3.33 5.28 6.57
C THR A 235 -4.44 4.29 6.85
N ARG A 236 -4.80 3.48 5.85
CA ARG A 236 -5.71 2.35 6.00
C ARG A 236 -5.02 1.08 5.57
N TYR A 237 -5.12 0.05 6.40
CA TYR A 237 -4.61 -1.27 6.10
C TYR A 237 -5.71 -2.30 6.29
N TYR A 238 -5.94 -3.09 5.25
CA TYR A 238 -6.78 -4.27 5.28
C TYR A 238 -5.89 -5.50 5.17
N GLY A 239 -5.83 -6.28 6.22
CA GLY A 239 -5.10 -7.55 6.21
C GLY A 239 -5.77 -8.57 5.31
N GLY A 240 -5.07 -9.66 5.07
CA GLY A 240 -5.61 -10.81 4.33
C GLY A 240 -5.70 -12.04 5.21
N SER A 241 -5.38 -13.20 4.65
CA SER A 241 -5.47 -14.48 5.37
C SER A 241 -4.22 -14.86 6.16
N GLY A 242 -3.08 -14.18 5.95
CA GLY A 242 -1.83 -14.46 6.65
C GLY A 242 -1.68 -13.78 8.01
N VAL A 243 -0.60 -14.11 8.71
CA VAL A 243 -0.23 -13.44 9.97
C VAL A 243 0.48 -12.13 9.64
N ASN A 244 -0.10 -11.00 10.07
CA ASN A 244 0.45 -9.68 9.79
C ASN A 244 1.07 -9.07 11.05
N ASN A 245 2.38 -8.77 11.00
CA ASN A 245 3.07 -8.05 12.06
C ASN A 245 2.97 -6.54 11.78
N ILE A 246 2.17 -5.82 12.57
CA ILE A 246 1.85 -4.42 12.30
C ILE A 246 2.45 -3.53 13.37
N THR A 247 3.26 -2.55 12.97
CA THR A 247 3.76 -1.47 13.82
C THR A 247 3.11 -0.16 13.41
N VAL A 248 2.42 0.49 14.34
CA VAL A 248 1.76 1.78 14.14
C VAL A 248 2.48 2.85 14.96
N SER A 249 3.12 3.79 14.29
CA SER A 249 3.87 4.87 14.94
C SER A 249 3.12 6.20 14.97
N GLY A 250 2.14 6.40 14.10
CA GLY A 250 1.43 7.66 13.91
C GLY A 250 -0.01 7.64 14.40
N ARG A 251 -0.80 8.57 13.87
CA ARG A 251 -2.18 8.86 14.30
C ARG A 251 -3.19 8.64 13.18
N TYR A 252 -4.45 8.45 13.57
CA TYR A 252 -5.61 8.41 12.67
C TYR A 252 -5.49 7.31 11.62
N ASN A 253 -4.91 6.19 11.99
CA ASN A 253 -4.82 5.02 11.13
C ASN A 253 -6.03 4.10 11.38
N TYR A 254 -6.43 3.41 10.32
CA TYR A 254 -7.45 2.38 10.36
C TYR A 254 -6.84 1.03 9.96
N ILE A 255 -7.08 0.01 10.76
CA ILE A 255 -6.57 -1.35 10.53
C ILE A 255 -7.71 -2.34 10.68
N GLU A 256 -7.81 -3.26 9.73
CA GLU A 256 -8.71 -4.41 9.78
C GLU A 256 -7.93 -5.67 9.43
N SER A 257 -7.98 -6.70 10.30
CA SER A 257 -7.12 -7.88 10.15
C SER A 257 -7.45 -8.75 8.93
N GLY A 258 -8.67 -8.74 8.45
CA GLY A 258 -9.15 -9.76 7.53
C GLY A 258 -9.37 -11.10 8.25
N SER A 259 -9.18 -12.23 7.55
CA SER A 259 -9.31 -13.57 8.14
C SER A 259 -8.04 -14.05 8.85
N GLY A 260 -6.91 -13.39 8.65
CA GLY A 260 -5.63 -13.71 9.29
C GLY A 260 -5.42 -13.03 10.63
N ALA A 261 -4.40 -13.46 11.36
CA ALA A 261 -4.04 -12.88 12.64
C ALA A 261 -3.24 -11.58 12.51
N ILE A 262 -3.39 -10.68 13.48
CA ILE A 262 -2.53 -9.51 13.65
C ILE A 262 -1.66 -9.68 14.91
N LYS A 263 -0.36 -9.38 14.77
CA LYS A 263 0.52 -9.07 15.89
C LYS A 263 0.79 -7.57 15.88
N LEU A 264 0.19 -6.85 16.83
CA LEU A 264 0.14 -5.39 16.84
C LEU A 264 1.15 -4.79 17.82
N THR A 265 2.02 -3.91 17.31
CA THR A 265 2.81 -2.98 18.12
C THR A 265 2.29 -1.57 17.90
N LEU A 266 1.64 -1.00 18.91
CA LEU A 266 0.97 0.29 18.81
C LEU A 266 1.72 1.33 19.66
N LYS A 267 2.35 2.28 18.97
CA LYS A 267 3.08 3.40 19.59
C LYS A 267 2.35 4.74 19.36
N GLY A 268 1.55 4.81 18.33
CA GLY A 268 0.79 6.00 17.95
C GLY A 268 -0.56 6.11 18.67
N SER A 269 -1.22 7.25 18.50
CA SER A 269 -2.48 7.60 19.19
C SER A 269 -3.62 7.81 18.21
N ASP A 270 -4.86 7.81 18.72
CA ASP A 270 -6.07 8.08 17.93
C ASP A 270 -6.26 7.13 16.73
N ASN A 271 -5.86 5.88 16.86
CA ASN A 271 -5.98 4.87 15.81
C ASN A 271 -7.19 3.96 16.05
N THR A 272 -7.72 3.40 14.97
CA THR A 272 -8.85 2.45 14.99
C THR A 272 -8.41 1.11 14.44
N ILE A 273 -8.50 0.06 15.24
CA ILE A 273 -8.04 -1.28 14.90
C ILE A 273 -9.14 -2.31 15.14
N TYR A 274 -9.45 -3.09 14.10
CA TYR A 274 -10.38 -4.21 14.15
C TYR A 274 -9.67 -5.52 13.87
N GLY A 275 -9.65 -6.41 14.83
CA GLY A 275 -9.26 -7.80 14.65
C GLY A 275 -10.47 -8.62 14.23
N ALA A 276 -10.64 -8.89 12.94
CA ALA A 276 -11.84 -9.57 12.43
C ALA A 276 -11.75 -11.11 12.48
N GLY A 277 -10.56 -11.67 12.47
CA GLY A 277 -10.34 -13.12 12.49
C GLY A 277 -8.96 -13.48 12.99
N GLY A 278 -8.68 -14.79 13.14
CA GLY A 278 -7.39 -15.29 13.59
C GLY A 278 -7.06 -14.93 15.06
N ASN A 279 -5.89 -15.37 15.49
CA ASN A 279 -5.38 -15.13 16.85
C ASN A 279 -4.67 -13.76 16.91
N ASN A 280 -5.44 -12.69 17.14
CA ASN A 280 -4.91 -11.35 17.22
C ASN A 280 -4.22 -11.10 18.56
N THR A 281 -3.02 -10.53 18.53
CA THR A 281 -2.20 -10.28 19.73
C THR A 281 -1.71 -8.84 19.76
N ILE A 282 -1.82 -8.18 20.91
CA ILE A 282 -1.17 -6.92 21.19
C ILE A 282 0.19 -7.21 21.81
N VAL A 283 1.26 -6.91 21.06
CA VAL A 283 2.63 -7.05 21.54
C VAL A 283 3.00 -5.88 22.47
N SER A 284 2.56 -4.68 22.11
CA SER A 284 2.79 -3.46 22.90
C SER A 284 1.77 -2.39 22.52
N ASN A 285 1.25 -1.67 23.52
CA ASN A 285 0.43 -0.47 23.33
C ASN A 285 0.93 0.64 24.27
N THR A 286 1.65 1.59 23.70
CA THR A 286 2.15 2.78 24.40
C THR A 286 1.47 4.07 23.94
N GLY A 287 0.58 3.97 22.94
CA GLY A 287 -0.21 5.10 22.44
C GLY A 287 -1.47 5.36 23.26
N SER A 288 -2.06 6.53 23.07
CA SER A 288 -3.28 6.97 23.76
C SER A 288 -4.47 7.09 22.79
N ASN A 289 -5.70 7.05 23.33
CA ASN A 289 -6.94 7.22 22.59
C ASN A 289 -7.13 6.24 21.41
N ASN A 290 -6.50 5.06 21.47
CA ASN A 290 -6.66 4.06 20.43
C ASN A 290 -7.95 3.25 20.67
N PHE A 291 -8.71 3.06 19.61
CA PHE A 291 -9.80 2.10 19.58
C PHE A 291 -9.27 0.76 19.08
N ILE A 292 -9.37 -0.29 19.90
CA ILE A 292 -8.92 -1.63 19.54
C ILE A 292 -10.08 -2.60 19.81
N SER A 293 -10.40 -3.44 18.83
CA SER A 293 -11.46 -4.43 18.90
C SER A 293 -11.02 -5.74 18.27
N GLY A 294 -11.52 -6.87 18.80
CA GLY A 294 -11.22 -8.20 18.25
C GLY A 294 -9.82 -8.72 18.59
N PHE A 295 -9.21 -8.20 19.64
CA PHE A 295 -7.95 -8.70 20.22
C PHE A 295 -8.31 -9.33 21.59
N GLY A 296 -8.39 -10.60 21.64
CA GLY A 296 -8.62 -11.40 22.85
C GLY A 296 -8.14 -12.81 22.58
N ASP A 297 -8.13 -13.67 23.61
CA ASP A 297 -7.76 -15.07 23.41
C ASP A 297 -8.71 -15.72 22.39
N ALA A 298 -8.20 -15.93 21.23
CA ALA A 298 -8.91 -16.00 19.95
C ALA A 298 -9.71 -17.30 19.74
N ASP A 299 -9.61 -18.28 20.60
CA ASP A 299 -10.32 -19.53 20.40
C ASP A 299 -11.81 -19.46 20.69
N ASN A 300 -12.31 -18.34 21.26
CA ASN A 300 -13.71 -18.19 21.67
C ASN A 300 -14.37 -16.84 21.35
N ALA A 301 -13.78 -16.00 20.48
CA ALA A 301 -14.44 -14.74 20.11
C ALA A 301 -15.73 -15.01 19.30
N GLN A 302 -16.85 -14.58 19.82
CA GLN A 302 -18.16 -14.69 19.18
C GLN A 302 -18.66 -13.30 18.79
N ALA A 303 -19.39 -13.21 17.70
CA ALA A 303 -20.02 -12.00 17.23
C ALA A 303 -21.54 -12.07 17.39
N LEU A 304 -22.12 -11.06 18.02
CA LEU A 304 -23.56 -10.87 18.11
C LEU A 304 -23.99 -9.67 17.29
N SER A 305 -24.74 -9.89 16.24
CA SER A 305 -25.37 -8.80 15.49
C SER A 305 -26.63 -8.32 16.17
N LEU A 306 -26.76 -7.01 16.34
CA LEU A 306 -27.89 -6.33 16.94
C LEU A 306 -28.47 -5.31 15.96
N ALA A 307 -29.74 -5.45 15.62
CA ALA A 307 -30.43 -4.41 14.87
C ALA A 307 -30.53 -3.11 15.70
N LYS A 308 -30.89 -2.02 15.06
CA LYS A 308 -31.12 -0.74 15.73
C LYS A 308 -32.11 -0.89 16.90
N GLY A 309 -31.69 -0.50 18.11
CA GLY A 309 -32.49 -0.56 19.31
C GLY A 309 -32.75 -1.98 19.87
N GLU A 310 -32.22 -3.00 19.19
CA GLU A 310 -32.41 -4.41 19.61
C GLU A 310 -31.68 -4.70 20.90
N THR A 311 -32.34 -5.58 21.72
CA THR A 311 -31.75 -6.11 22.95
C THR A 311 -31.68 -7.63 22.83
N LYS A 312 -30.57 -8.23 23.20
CA LYS A 312 -30.36 -9.69 23.26
C LYS A 312 -29.74 -10.09 24.57
N ASN A 313 -30.09 -11.27 25.04
CA ASN A 313 -29.46 -11.92 26.18
C ASN A 313 -28.35 -12.85 25.69
N LEU A 314 -27.22 -12.81 26.40
CA LEU A 314 -26.07 -13.68 26.19
C LEU A 314 -25.77 -14.40 27.49
N THR A 315 -25.45 -15.68 27.40
CA THR A 315 -24.86 -16.42 28.52
C THR A 315 -23.41 -16.70 28.18
N ILE A 316 -22.50 -16.09 28.94
CA ILE A 316 -21.06 -16.21 28.73
C ILE A 316 -20.48 -16.79 30.02
N ASN A 317 -19.79 -17.93 29.92
CA ASN A 317 -19.21 -18.64 31.06
C ASN A 317 -20.22 -18.86 32.24
N GLY A 318 -21.48 -19.14 31.89
CA GLY A 318 -22.57 -19.34 32.89
C GLY A 318 -23.17 -18.03 33.46
N ILE A 319 -22.65 -16.85 33.09
CA ILE A 319 -23.14 -15.55 33.53
C ILE A 319 -24.01 -14.93 32.44
N ASN A 320 -25.14 -14.38 32.80
CA ASN A 320 -26.07 -13.74 31.88
C ASN A 320 -25.75 -12.26 31.72
N TYR A 321 -25.68 -11.81 30.47
CA TYR A 321 -25.53 -10.43 30.09
C TYR A 321 -26.66 -10.00 29.16
N THR A 322 -27.23 -8.84 29.40
CA THR A 322 -28.20 -8.23 28.50
C THR A 322 -27.52 -7.14 27.69
N VAL A 323 -27.44 -7.29 26.38
CA VAL A 323 -26.75 -6.37 25.46
C VAL A 323 -27.75 -5.65 24.58
N LYS A 324 -27.73 -4.32 24.60
CA LYS A 324 -28.63 -3.46 23.83
C LYS A 324 -27.83 -2.54 22.88
N ASN A 325 -28.23 -2.49 21.62
CA ASN A 325 -27.77 -1.48 20.68
C ASN A 325 -28.53 -0.16 20.91
N ILE A 326 -27.81 0.87 21.38
CA ILE A 326 -28.40 2.20 21.62
C ILE A 326 -28.19 3.17 20.45
N SER A 327 -27.68 2.69 19.32
CA SER A 327 -27.57 3.51 18.08
C SER A 327 -28.97 3.88 17.58
N SER A 328 -29.14 5.14 17.21
CA SER A 328 -30.39 5.64 16.59
C SER A 328 -30.46 5.36 15.08
N ASN A 329 -29.35 5.01 14.44
CA ASN A 329 -29.24 5.07 12.98
C ASN A 329 -28.87 3.77 12.28
N TYR A 330 -28.24 2.79 12.97
CA TYR A 330 -27.70 1.59 12.31
C TYR A 330 -27.69 0.36 13.21
N SER A 331 -27.57 -0.81 12.58
CA SER A 331 -27.29 -2.07 13.24
C SER A 331 -25.84 -2.10 13.72
N ASN A 332 -25.58 -2.76 14.84
CA ASN A 332 -24.26 -2.94 15.41
C ASN A 332 -23.93 -4.42 15.56
N ALA A 333 -22.64 -4.73 15.60
CA ALA A 333 -22.14 -5.98 16.12
C ALA A 333 -21.43 -5.74 17.46
N VAL A 334 -21.62 -6.63 18.41
CA VAL A 334 -20.78 -6.76 19.58
C VAL A 334 -19.94 -8.02 19.43
N LEU A 335 -18.65 -7.88 19.63
CA LEU A 335 -17.75 -9.01 19.76
C LEU A 335 -17.56 -9.29 21.24
N PHE A 336 -17.54 -10.56 21.64
CA PHE A 336 -17.25 -10.95 23.00
C PHE A 336 -16.37 -12.19 23.03
N SER A 337 -15.53 -12.29 24.05
CA SER A 337 -14.63 -13.43 24.26
C SER A 337 -14.42 -13.66 25.75
N VAL A 338 -13.97 -14.85 26.11
CA VAL A 338 -13.57 -15.20 27.48
C VAL A 338 -12.12 -15.61 27.47
N ASN A 339 -11.32 -15.03 28.35
CA ASN A 339 -9.97 -15.52 28.59
C ASN A 339 -10.04 -16.84 29.38
N PRO A 340 -9.61 -17.98 28.82
CA PRO A 340 -9.77 -19.29 29.46
C PRO A 340 -8.90 -19.47 30.71
N VAL A 341 -7.87 -18.64 30.88
CA VAL A 341 -6.96 -18.71 32.03
C VAL A 341 -7.44 -17.83 33.19
N THR A 342 -7.87 -16.59 32.86
CA THR A 342 -8.25 -15.59 33.87
C THR A 342 -9.76 -15.49 34.10
N GLY A 343 -10.58 -16.04 33.20
CA GLY A 343 -12.02 -15.91 33.23
C GLY A 343 -12.56 -14.53 32.84
N VAL A 344 -11.69 -13.60 32.43
CA VAL A 344 -12.07 -12.24 32.02
C VAL A 344 -12.96 -12.31 30.78
N VAL A 345 -14.11 -11.63 30.80
CA VAL A 345 -15.00 -11.48 29.66
C VAL A 345 -14.73 -10.14 28.98
N SER A 346 -14.30 -10.16 27.73
CA SER A 346 -14.08 -8.94 26.95
C SER A 346 -15.26 -8.65 26.03
N PHE A 347 -15.75 -7.41 26.05
CA PHE A 347 -16.75 -6.92 25.09
C PHE A 347 -16.16 -5.81 24.23
N SER A 348 -16.49 -5.85 22.95
CA SER A 348 -16.01 -4.88 21.99
C SER A 348 -17.11 -4.43 21.02
N GLY A 349 -17.26 -3.12 20.83
CA GLY A 349 -18.29 -2.56 19.94
C GLY A 349 -18.52 -1.06 20.13
N HIS A 350 -19.65 -0.57 19.60
CA HIS A 350 -20.03 0.84 19.66
C HIS A 350 -21.49 1.02 20.06
N ASN A 351 -21.79 2.12 20.80
CA ASN A 351 -23.15 2.50 21.14
C ASN A 351 -23.93 1.33 21.79
N LEU A 352 -23.35 0.73 22.81
CA LEU A 352 -23.90 -0.42 23.50
C LEU A 352 -24.19 -0.11 24.95
N THR A 353 -25.30 -0.67 25.46
CA THR A 353 -25.52 -0.82 26.88
C THR A 353 -25.46 -2.31 27.22
N ILE A 354 -24.64 -2.65 28.21
CA ILE A 354 -24.48 -4.01 28.70
C ILE A 354 -24.83 -4.02 30.19
N ASN A 355 -25.78 -4.86 30.57
CA ASN A 355 -26.09 -5.11 31.97
C ASN A 355 -25.60 -6.51 32.35
N GLY A 356 -24.75 -6.60 33.33
CA GLY A 356 -24.40 -7.84 33.99
C GLY A 356 -25.54 -8.42 34.80
N GLN A 357 -25.44 -9.69 35.13
CA GLN A 357 -26.39 -10.38 36.04
C GLN A 357 -26.15 -9.87 37.49
N SER A 358 -27.16 -9.36 38.13
CA SER A 358 -27.02 -8.61 39.39
C SER A 358 -26.49 -9.39 40.59
N ASP A 359 -26.66 -10.70 40.64
CA ASP A 359 -26.32 -11.56 41.77
C ASP A 359 -25.00 -12.31 41.67
N VAL A 360 -24.15 -11.95 40.68
CA VAL A 360 -22.85 -12.56 40.46
C VAL A 360 -21.79 -11.49 40.25
N SER A 361 -20.54 -11.79 40.62
CA SER A 361 -19.39 -10.92 40.34
C SER A 361 -18.96 -10.98 38.89
N HIS A 362 -18.61 -9.84 38.31
CA HIS A 362 -18.14 -9.69 36.96
C HIS A 362 -16.65 -9.38 36.92
N ASN A 363 -15.94 -9.99 35.97
CA ASN A 363 -14.57 -9.63 35.61
C ASN A 363 -14.54 -9.32 34.11
N VAL A 364 -14.64 -8.03 33.78
CA VAL A 364 -14.89 -7.63 32.39
C VAL A 364 -13.91 -6.55 31.90
N GLU A 365 -13.64 -6.63 30.61
CA GLU A 365 -12.92 -5.62 29.85
C GLU A 365 -13.79 -5.07 28.73
N LEU A 366 -13.82 -3.73 28.60
CA LEU A 366 -14.69 -3.03 27.67
C LEU A 366 -13.87 -2.24 26.66
N TYR A 367 -14.02 -2.54 25.37
CA TYR A 367 -13.30 -1.93 24.26
C TYR A 367 -14.27 -1.25 23.29
N GLY A 368 -14.07 0.03 22.99
CA GLY A 368 -14.87 0.68 21.95
C GLY A 368 -15.25 2.11 22.20
N LEU A 369 -16.49 2.47 21.82
CA LEU A 369 -16.96 3.85 21.88
C LEU A 369 -18.41 3.91 22.37
N LYS A 370 -18.69 4.82 23.34
CA LYS A 370 -20.04 5.04 23.88
C LYS A 370 -20.68 3.78 24.45
N PHE A 371 -19.95 3.10 25.33
CA PHE A 371 -20.49 2.02 26.16
C PHE A 371 -21.16 2.56 27.40
N LYS A 372 -22.18 1.83 27.86
CA LYS A 372 -22.63 1.85 29.25
C LYS A 372 -22.59 0.42 29.77
N PHE A 373 -21.92 0.22 30.90
CA PHE A 373 -21.89 -1.07 31.57
C PHE A 373 -22.42 -0.92 33.00
N TYR A 374 -23.25 -1.84 33.37
CA TYR A 374 -23.82 -1.96 34.71
C TYR A 374 -23.37 -3.30 35.30
N GLY A 375 -22.70 -3.28 36.43
CA GLY A 375 -22.21 -4.44 37.16
C GLY A 375 -23.36 -5.19 37.80
N GLY A 376 -23.68 -4.91 39.02
CA GLY A 376 -24.76 -5.55 39.77
C GLY A 376 -24.58 -5.31 41.27
N GLU A 377 -24.98 -6.29 42.07
CA GLU A 377 -24.97 -6.16 43.56
C GLU A 377 -23.74 -6.86 44.18
N LYS A 378 -22.76 -7.29 43.40
CA LYS A 378 -21.59 -8.04 43.83
C LYS A 378 -20.32 -7.34 43.47
N ASP A 379 -19.23 -7.70 44.15
CA ASP A 379 -17.89 -7.14 43.90
C ASP A 379 -17.44 -7.41 42.47
N ASP A 380 -17.30 -6.37 41.68
CA ASP A 380 -16.95 -6.42 40.27
C ASP A 380 -15.50 -5.92 39.98
N ILE A 381 -14.89 -6.47 38.95
CA ILE A 381 -13.63 -5.95 38.38
C ILE A 381 -13.93 -5.53 36.94
N ILE A 382 -13.93 -4.23 36.69
CA ILE A 382 -14.31 -3.70 35.40
C ILE A 382 -13.18 -2.80 34.87
N THR A 383 -12.57 -3.20 33.76
CA THR A 383 -11.54 -2.40 33.07
C THR A 383 -12.10 -1.78 31.79
N MET A 384 -12.09 -0.47 31.72
CA MET A 384 -12.61 0.30 30.61
C MET A 384 -11.49 0.84 29.71
N TYR A 385 -11.37 0.26 28.52
CA TYR A 385 -10.55 0.79 27.42
C TYR A 385 -11.40 1.57 26.39
N ALA A 386 -12.71 1.58 26.57
CA ALA A 386 -13.63 2.28 25.68
C ALA A 386 -13.64 3.79 25.94
N VAL A 387 -13.90 4.57 24.88
CA VAL A 387 -13.90 6.04 24.91
C VAL A 387 -15.31 6.59 25.00
N LYS A 388 -15.53 7.73 25.70
CA LYS A 388 -16.83 8.37 25.90
C LYS A 388 -17.88 7.40 26.46
N SER A 389 -17.46 6.63 27.42
CA SER A 389 -18.21 5.50 27.98
C SER A 389 -18.45 5.70 29.47
N THR A 390 -19.36 4.92 30.05
CA THR A 390 -19.69 5.01 31.47
C THR A 390 -19.77 3.63 32.08
N ILE A 391 -19.16 3.44 33.25
CA ILE A 391 -19.30 2.25 34.08
C ILE A 391 -20.11 2.60 35.32
N TYR A 392 -20.97 1.69 35.71
CA TYR A 392 -21.67 1.68 37.00
C TYR A 392 -21.36 0.35 37.72
N GLY A 393 -20.66 0.39 38.85
CA GLY A 393 -20.42 -0.76 39.72
C GLY A 393 -21.75 -1.24 40.30
N GLU A 394 -22.56 -0.32 40.77
CA GLU A 394 -23.83 -0.43 41.43
C GLU A 394 -23.73 -0.87 42.90
N GLY A 395 -23.63 -2.12 43.24
CA GLY A 395 -23.45 -2.59 44.63
C GLY A 395 -22.32 -3.60 44.75
N GLY A 396 -21.74 -3.70 45.93
CA GLY A 396 -20.50 -4.46 46.15
C GLY A 396 -19.29 -3.57 46.35
N ASN A 397 -18.14 -4.18 46.60
CA ASN A 397 -16.86 -3.47 46.64
C ASN A 397 -16.15 -3.61 45.29
N ASP A 398 -16.33 -2.62 44.42
CA ASP A 398 -15.96 -2.72 43.03
C ASP A 398 -14.54 -2.19 42.76
N LYS A 399 -13.87 -2.78 41.78
CA LYS A 399 -12.63 -2.29 41.25
C LYS A 399 -12.81 -1.82 39.81
N LEU A 400 -12.86 -0.49 39.63
CA LEU A 400 -13.14 0.14 38.34
C LEU A 400 -11.87 0.81 37.82
N LEU A 401 -11.34 0.31 36.71
CA LEU A 401 -10.14 0.87 36.07
C LEU A 401 -10.51 1.55 34.75
N ILE A 402 -10.24 2.87 34.66
CA ILE A 402 -10.50 3.67 33.47
C ILE A 402 -9.19 4.06 32.79
N ASN A 403 -9.00 3.63 31.57
CA ASN A 403 -7.79 3.92 30.80
C ASN A 403 -7.96 5.03 29.74
N ASN A 404 -9.17 5.63 29.62
CA ASN A 404 -9.48 6.63 28.58
C ASN A 404 -10.47 7.69 29.10
N VAL A 405 -10.83 8.67 28.27
CA VAL A 405 -11.83 9.71 28.57
C VAL A 405 -13.23 9.08 28.72
N SER A 406 -13.53 8.65 29.93
CA SER A 406 -14.77 7.95 30.32
C SER A 406 -15.11 8.27 31.77
N THR A 407 -16.26 7.80 32.26
CA THR A 407 -16.76 8.07 33.59
C THR A 407 -17.01 6.77 34.33
N ALA A 408 -16.71 6.72 35.62
CA ALA A 408 -17.07 5.60 36.50
C ALA A 408 -17.86 6.09 37.70
N TYR A 409 -18.78 5.25 38.13
CA TYR A 409 -19.55 5.37 39.36
C TYR A 409 -19.38 4.06 40.11
N GLY A 410 -18.82 4.08 41.32
CA GLY A 410 -18.71 2.92 42.17
C GLY A 410 -20.10 2.41 42.55
N GLY A 411 -20.80 3.15 43.36
CA GLY A 411 -22.15 2.80 43.80
C GLY A 411 -22.21 2.64 45.32
N ALA A 412 -22.73 1.54 45.77
CA ALA A 412 -22.85 1.22 47.20
C ALA A 412 -21.80 0.19 47.61
N GLY A 413 -20.86 0.57 48.46
CA GLY A 413 -19.77 -0.28 48.94
C GLY A 413 -18.45 0.49 49.06
N ASP A 414 -17.39 -0.23 49.36
CA ASP A 414 -16.04 0.34 49.42
C ASP A 414 -15.33 0.16 48.07
N ASP A 415 -15.47 1.13 47.17
CA ASP A 415 -15.04 1.04 45.76
C ASP A 415 -13.62 1.58 45.55
N GLY A 416 -12.88 0.93 44.64
CA GLY A 416 -11.59 1.39 44.10
C GLY A 416 -11.75 1.87 42.66
N ILE A 417 -11.49 3.16 42.40
CA ILE A 417 -11.60 3.77 41.08
C ILE A 417 -10.25 4.34 40.64
#